data_16fc48067c890aa1249797a4f9d0367c
#
_entry.id   16fc48067c890aa1249797a4f9d0367c
#
_cell.length_a   1.000
_cell.length_b   1.000
_cell.length_c   1.000
_cell.angle_alpha   90.00
_cell.angle_beta   90.00
_cell.angle_gamma   90.00
#
_symmetry.space_group_name_H-M   'P 1'
#
loop_
_entity.id
_entity.type
_entity.pdbx_description
1 polymer ?
#
loop_
_entity_poly.entity_id
_entity_poly.type
_entity_poly.pdbx_seq_one_letter_code
_entity_poly.pdbx_strand_id
1 'polypeptide(L)'
;MSQYWENIAAKTDRQYVAEEFESTASRLLAEQVLYYADRHSRMAYGMIARFEREFKHVLSQVGVGLTVNRQLRYACAIPDNGRAGTANTAQTLLALVLRKIYDEQARTGQLNDDGEVICDAVELEEKYRLSTAGKRELPGRGELESLVKTL
;
A
#
# COMPACT_ATOMS: atom_id res chain seq x y z
N MET A 1 24.18 -6.72 6.14
CA MET A 1 22.85 -7.02 5.59
C MET A 1 22.92 -8.09 4.51
N SER A 2 23.87 -7.99 3.59
CA SER A 2 24.08 -9.01 2.54
C SER A 2 24.20 -10.42 3.12
N GLN A 3 25.06 -10.61 4.11
CA GLN A 3 25.26 -11.91 4.76
C GLN A 3 23.99 -12.57 5.32
N TYR A 4 23.05 -11.74 5.83
CA TYR A 4 21.77 -12.26 6.34
C TYR A 4 20.92 -12.84 5.20
N TRP A 5 20.80 -12.08 4.10
CA TRP A 5 20.03 -12.51 2.95
C TRP A 5 20.68 -13.68 2.20
N GLU A 6 22.01 -13.73 2.16
CA GLU A 6 22.74 -14.89 1.63
C GLU A 6 22.39 -16.18 2.41
N ASN A 7 22.32 -16.07 3.74
CA ASN A 7 21.94 -17.20 4.60
C ASN A 7 20.47 -17.63 4.38
N ILE A 8 19.57 -16.67 4.13
CA ILE A 8 18.16 -16.98 3.83
C ILE A 8 18.07 -17.61 2.43
N ALA A 9 18.71 -17.01 1.43
CA ALA A 9 18.72 -17.52 0.06
C ALA A 9 19.26 -18.94 -0.03
N ALA A 10 20.33 -19.24 0.70
CA ALA A 10 20.91 -20.59 0.77
C ALA A 10 19.92 -21.66 1.27
N LYS A 11 18.94 -21.29 2.10
CA LYS A 11 17.88 -22.19 2.61
C LYS A 11 16.73 -22.41 1.62
N THR A 12 16.72 -21.71 0.50
CA THR A 12 15.62 -21.76 -0.47
C THR A 12 15.89 -22.72 -1.64
N ASP A 13 16.87 -23.61 -1.51
CA ASP A 13 17.27 -24.54 -2.58
C ASP A 13 17.55 -23.83 -3.92
N ARG A 14 18.17 -22.66 -3.86
CA ARG A 14 18.48 -21.78 -5.01
C ARG A 14 17.25 -21.21 -5.73
N GLN A 15 16.07 -21.22 -5.10
CA GLN A 15 14.88 -20.56 -5.68
C GLN A 15 15.03 -19.04 -5.75
N TYR A 16 15.80 -18.45 -4.82
CA TYR A 16 16.02 -17.01 -4.70
C TYR A 16 17.49 -16.71 -4.46
N VAL A 17 17.93 -15.54 -4.90
CA VAL A 17 19.27 -15.00 -4.59
C VAL A 17 19.15 -13.83 -3.61
N ALA A 18 20.24 -13.49 -2.91
CA ALA A 18 20.23 -12.46 -1.89
C ALA A 18 19.77 -11.09 -2.42
N GLU A 19 20.18 -10.76 -3.65
CA GLU A 19 19.83 -9.51 -4.33
C GLU A 19 18.33 -9.34 -4.56
N GLU A 20 17.59 -10.43 -4.73
CA GLU A 20 16.12 -10.36 -4.87
C GLU A 20 15.46 -9.96 -3.55
N PHE A 21 15.95 -10.45 -2.41
CA PHE A 21 15.49 -10.04 -1.10
C PHE A 21 15.81 -8.58 -0.81
N GLU A 22 17.03 -8.14 -1.11
CA GLU A 22 17.46 -6.75 -0.92
C GLU A 22 16.66 -5.78 -1.81
N SER A 23 16.48 -6.12 -3.07
CA SER A 23 15.68 -5.34 -4.01
C SER A 23 14.21 -5.24 -3.56
N THR A 24 13.64 -6.34 -3.09
CA THR A 24 12.27 -6.38 -2.58
C THR A 24 12.11 -5.53 -1.31
N ALA A 25 13.06 -5.61 -0.37
CA ALA A 25 13.06 -4.78 0.84
C ALA A 25 13.19 -3.29 0.51
N SER A 26 14.10 -2.93 -0.38
CA SER A 26 14.30 -1.56 -0.84
C SER A 26 13.06 -1.02 -1.54
N ARG A 27 12.43 -1.82 -2.36
CA ARG A 27 11.20 -1.46 -3.06
C ARG A 27 10.04 -1.22 -2.07
N LEU A 28 9.88 -2.12 -1.09
CA LEU A 28 8.85 -1.95 -0.06
C LEU A 28 9.05 -0.66 0.75
N LEU A 29 10.29 -0.31 1.07
CA LEU A 29 10.61 0.95 1.76
C LEU A 29 10.30 2.18 0.91
N ALA A 30 10.57 2.10 -0.40
CA ALA A 30 10.35 3.22 -1.33
C ALA A 30 8.85 3.44 -1.63
N GLU A 31 8.10 2.36 -1.83
CA GLU A 31 6.68 2.42 -2.20
C GLU A 31 5.74 2.36 -0.97
N GLN A 32 6.24 1.97 0.20
CA GLN A 32 5.53 1.77 1.47
C GLN A 32 4.46 0.68 1.44
N VAL A 33 3.74 0.49 0.35
CA VAL A 33 2.71 -0.54 0.19
C VAL A 33 2.89 -1.27 -1.13
N LEU A 34 2.87 -2.59 -1.08
CA LEU A 34 2.92 -3.46 -2.27
C LEU A 34 1.67 -4.33 -2.31
N TYR A 35 0.93 -4.27 -3.40
CA TYR A 35 -0.31 -5.04 -3.61
C TYR A 35 -0.10 -6.20 -4.57
N TYR A 36 -0.70 -7.33 -4.26
CA TYR A 36 -0.74 -8.48 -5.19
C TYR A 36 -1.52 -8.15 -6.48
N ALA A 37 -2.57 -7.35 -6.39
CA ALA A 37 -3.38 -6.91 -7.52
C ALA A 37 -2.55 -6.13 -8.55
N ASP A 38 -1.59 -5.32 -8.10
CA ASP A 38 -0.64 -4.65 -8.98
C ASP A 38 0.32 -5.67 -9.61
N ARG A 39 0.24 -5.77 -10.94
CA ARG A 39 1.05 -6.70 -11.73
C ARG A 39 2.55 -6.56 -11.48
N HIS A 40 3.03 -5.34 -11.26
CA HIS A 40 4.45 -5.06 -11.02
C HIS A 40 4.89 -5.42 -9.60
N SER A 41 3.97 -5.40 -8.64
CA SER A 41 4.26 -5.67 -7.22
C SER A 41 3.97 -7.10 -6.79
N ARG A 42 3.29 -7.88 -7.63
CA ARG A 42 2.80 -9.23 -7.32
C ARG A 42 3.91 -10.18 -6.84
N MET A 43 5.03 -10.20 -7.53
CA MET A 43 6.17 -11.07 -7.16
C MET A 43 6.80 -10.63 -5.83
N ALA A 44 6.99 -9.32 -5.65
CA ALA A 44 7.54 -8.76 -4.42
C ALA A 44 6.62 -9.03 -3.22
N TYR A 45 5.31 -8.82 -3.37
CA TYR A 45 4.34 -9.20 -2.34
C TYR A 45 4.43 -10.70 -2.00
N GLY A 46 4.48 -11.56 -3.00
CA GLY A 46 4.57 -13.02 -2.82
C GLY A 46 5.82 -13.43 -2.02
N MET A 47 6.95 -12.81 -2.33
CA MET A 47 8.20 -13.02 -1.58
C MET A 47 8.07 -12.54 -0.13
N ILE A 48 7.54 -11.34 0.11
CA ILE A 48 7.35 -10.80 1.46
C ILE A 48 6.38 -11.68 2.26
N ALA A 49 5.27 -12.10 1.65
CA ALA A 49 4.30 -12.97 2.33
C ALA A 49 4.88 -14.34 2.69
N ARG A 50 5.78 -14.89 1.86
CA ARG A 50 6.46 -16.16 2.11
C ARG A 50 7.53 -16.06 3.20
N PHE A 51 8.29 -14.96 3.20
CA PHE A 51 9.41 -14.72 4.11
C PHE A 51 9.09 -13.57 5.10
N GLU A 52 7.86 -13.48 5.55
CA GLU A 52 7.35 -12.39 6.39
C GLU A 52 8.20 -12.16 7.64
N ARG A 53 8.62 -13.23 8.29
CA ARG A 53 9.42 -13.20 9.50
C ARG A 53 10.80 -12.58 9.26
N GLU A 54 11.44 -12.96 8.17
CA GLU A 54 12.75 -12.49 7.75
C GLU A 54 12.72 -11.02 7.38
N PHE A 55 11.72 -10.60 6.61
CA PHE A 55 11.51 -9.19 6.29
C PHE A 55 11.19 -8.36 7.53
N LYS A 56 10.33 -8.84 8.43
CA LYS A 56 10.07 -8.16 9.71
C LYS A 56 11.35 -7.96 10.51
N HIS A 57 12.19 -8.98 10.59
CA HIS A 57 13.46 -8.90 11.31
C HIS A 57 14.35 -7.81 10.74
N VAL A 58 14.58 -7.80 9.43
CA VAL A 58 15.45 -6.80 8.77
C VAL A 58 14.90 -5.39 8.89
N LEU A 59 13.60 -5.19 8.64
CA LEU A 59 12.98 -3.87 8.70
C LEU A 59 12.97 -3.30 10.12
N SER A 60 12.81 -4.16 11.13
CA SER A 60 12.87 -3.74 12.54
C SER A 60 14.24 -3.16 12.93
N GLN A 61 15.34 -3.60 12.29
CA GLN A 61 16.66 -3.06 12.55
C GLN A 61 16.83 -1.59 12.15
N VAL A 62 15.96 -1.11 11.25
CA VAL A 62 15.91 0.30 10.81
C VAL A 62 14.67 1.03 11.35
N GLY A 63 13.98 0.45 12.34
CA GLY A 63 12.82 1.05 12.98
C GLY A 63 11.58 1.11 12.08
N VAL A 64 11.39 0.10 11.23
CA VAL A 64 10.24 0.00 10.34
C VAL A 64 9.45 -1.27 10.66
N GLY A 65 8.15 -1.10 10.93
CA GLY A 65 7.21 -2.20 11.12
C GLY A 65 6.68 -2.71 9.77
N LEU A 66 6.55 -4.03 9.65
CA LEU A 66 5.94 -4.70 8.50
C LEU A 66 4.59 -5.29 8.88
N THR A 67 3.56 -4.97 8.12
CA THR A 67 2.24 -5.62 8.17
C THR A 67 1.98 -6.34 6.85
N VAL A 68 1.63 -7.62 6.91
CA VAL A 68 1.19 -8.40 5.75
C VAL A 68 -0.27 -8.78 5.93
N ASN A 69 -1.14 -8.25 5.08
CA ASN A 69 -2.55 -8.64 5.05
C ASN A 69 -2.75 -9.68 3.94
N ARG A 70 -2.98 -10.92 4.35
CA ARG A 70 -3.14 -12.06 3.42
C ARG A 70 -4.52 -12.12 2.80
N GLN A 71 -5.53 -11.55 3.46
CA GLN A 71 -6.90 -11.52 2.95
C GLN A 71 -7.04 -10.48 1.83
N LEU A 72 -6.54 -9.27 2.05
CA LEU A 72 -6.55 -8.18 1.07
C LEU A 72 -5.30 -8.19 0.18
N ARG A 73 -4.38 -9.09 0.44
CA ARG A 73 -3.15 -9.35 -0.34
C ARG A 73 -2.29 -8.10 -0.56
N TYR A 74 -1.92 -7.44 0.53
CA TYR A 74 -0.93 -6.36 0.51
C TYR A 74 0.11 -6.51 1.64
N ALA A 75 1.27 -5.90 1.44
CA ALA A 75 2.32 -5.71 2.44
C ALA A 75 2.56 -4.21 2.61
N CYS A 76 2.68 -3.76 3.87
CA CYS A 76 2.86 -2.35 4.20
C CYS A 76 4.01 -2.18 5.18
N ALA A 77 4.91 -1.23 4.89
CA ALA A 77 6.03 -0.83 5.76
C ALA A 77 5.76 0.54 6.37
N ILE A 78 5.69 0.60 7.70
CA ILE A 78 5.40 1.84 8.44
C ILE A 78 6.52 2.10 9.45
N PRO A 79 7.12 3.31 9.48
CA PRO A 79 8.10 3.67 10.50
C PRO A 79 7.51 3.58 11.92
N ASP A 80 8.19 2.88 12.83
CA ASP A 80 7.72 2.67 14.22
C ASP A 80 7.73 3.95 15.07
N ASN A 81 8.54 4.94 14.65
CA ASN A 81 8.76 6.18 15.41
C ASN A 81 7.76 7.32 15.09
N GLY A 82 6.67 7.03 14.43
CA GLY A 82 5.66 8.02 14.04
C GLY A 82 6.12 9.08 13.04
N ARG A 83 7.29 8.90 12.43
CA ARG A 83 7.83 9.78 11.35
C ARG A 83 7.28 9.43 9.97
N ALA A 84 6.11 8.79 9.91
CA ALA A 84 5.32 8.78 8.69
C ALA A 84 5.01 10.22 8.30
N GLY A 85 5.05 10.53 7.01
CA GLY A 85 4.75 11.85 6.52
C GLY A 85 3.38 12.35 7.01
N THR A 86 3.22 13.66 7.17
CA THR A 86 1.94 14.26 7.53
C THR A 86 1.12 14.50 6.28
N ALA A 87 -0.11 13.98 6.26
CA ALA A 87 -1.07 14.32 5.22
C ALA A 87 -1.64 15.73 5.48
N ASN A 88 -1.76 16.54 4.44
CA ASN A 88 -2.45 17.82 4.54
C ASN A 88 -3.99 17.60 4.55
N THR A 89 -4.74 18.69 4.80
CA THR A 89 -6.20 18.61 4.89
C THR A 89 -6.85 18.07 3.61
N ALA A 90 -6.36 18.45 2.43
CA ALA A 90 -6.90 17.98 1.15
C ALA A 90 -6.66 16.48 0.94
N GLN A 91 -5.46 16.00 1.26
CA GLN A 91 -5.12 14.56 1.22
C GLN A 91 -5.96 13.76 2.21
N THR A 92 -6.06 14.23 3.45
CA THR A 92 -6.87 13.56 4.49
C THR A 92 -8.32 13.47 4.08
N LEU A 93 -8.90 14.56 3.56
CA LEU A 93 -10.29 14.59 3.14
C LEU A 93 -10.54 13.64 1.96
N LEU A 94 -9.66 13.65 0.96
CA LEU A 94 -9.76 12.74 -0.18
C LEU A 94 -9.67 11.27 0.27
N ALA A 95 -8.73 10.94 1.15
CA ALA A 95 -8.58 9.58 1.68
C ALA A 95 -9.86 9.13 2.43
N LEU A 96 -10.47 10.00 3.23
CA LEU A 96 -11.70 9.69 3.96
C LEU A 96 -12.90 9.49 3.02
N VAL A 97 -13.00 10.30 1.95
CA VAL A 97 -14.07 10.15 0.95
C VAL A 97 -13.90 8.84 0.18
N LEU A 98 -12.69 8.53 -0.28
CA LEU A 98 -12.38 7.26 -0.95
C LEU A 98 -12.65 6.06 -0.04
N ARG A 99 -12.27 6.14 1.24
CA ARG A 99 -12.58 5.11 2.23
C ARG A 99 -14.07 4.90 2.40
N LYS A 100 -14.86 5.97 2.45
CA LYS A 100 -16.32 5.90 2.55
C LYS A 100 -16.93 5.21 1.33
N ILE A 101 -16.49 5.58 0.12
CA ILE A 101 -16.94 4.93 -1.13
C ILE A 101 -16.62 3.43 -1.08
N TYR A 102 -15.40 3.08 -0.70
CA TYR A 102 -14.98 1.68 -0.55
C TYR A 102 -15.89 0.92 0.42
N ASP A 103 -16.12 1.45 1.62
CA ASP A 103 -16.94 0.80 2.64
C ASP A 103 -18.39 0.62 2.20
N GLU A 104 -18.97 1.59 1.50
CA GLU A 104 -20.34 1.51 0.96
C GLU A 104 -20.44 0.42 -0.12
N GLN A 105 -19.52 0.39 -1.07
CA GLN A 105 -19.54 -0.58 -2.17
C GLN A 105 -19.15 -2.00 -1.70
N ALA A 106 -18.20 -2.12 -0.78
CA ALA A 106 -17.84 -3.40 -0.19
C ALA A 106 -19.02 -4.07 0.54
N ARG A 107 -19.84 -3.28 1.26
CA ARG A 107 -21.06 -3.80 1.94
C ARG A 107 -22.11 -4.31 0.97
N THR A 108 -22.16 -3.78 -0.24
CA THR A 108 -23.09 -4.22 -1.29
C THR A 108 -22.49 -5.31 -2.20
N GLY A 109 -21.30 -5.78 -1.91
CA GLY A 109 -20.62 -6.83 -2.68
C GLY A 109 -20.05 -6.35 -4.01
N GLN A 110 -19.87 -5.05 -4.21
CA GLN A 110 -19.33 -4.47 -5.44
C GLN A 110 -17.80 -4.38 -5.42
N LEU A 111 -17.17 -5.49 -5.08
CA LEU A 111 -15.73 -5.66 -5.17
C LEU A 111 -15.37 -6.51 -6.39
N ASN A 112 -14.29 -6.16 -7.08
CA ASN A 112 -13.71 -7.05 -8.07
C ASN A 112 -12.98 -8.23 -7.42
N ASP A 113 -12.45 -9.15 -8.22
CA ASP A 113 -11.74 -10.34 -7.74
C ASP A 113 -10.48 -10.01 -6.92
N ASP A 114 -9.93 -8.83 -7.07
CA ASP A 114 -8.76 -8.34 -6.34
C ASP A 114 -9.14 -7.57 -5.05
N GLY A 115 -10.43 -7.45 -4.74
CA GLY A 115 -10.93 -6.73 -3.58
C GLY A 115 -10.94 -5.20 -3.77
N GLU A 116 -10.91 -4.73 -4.99
CA GLU A 116 -10.91 -3.31 -5.34
C GLU A 116 -12.31 -2.82 -5.67
N VAL A 117 -12.53 -1.54 -5.45
CA VAL A 117 -13.72 -0.79 -5.86
C VAL A 117 -13.33 0.15 -7.00
N ILE A 118 -14.09 0.12 -8.08
CA ILE A 118 -13.95 1.08 -9.18
C ILE A 118 -14.87 2.26 -8.89
N CYS A 119 -14.28 3.45 -8.79
CA CYS A 119 -14.98 4.71 -8.60
C CYS A 119 -14.73 5.61 -9.79
N ASP A 120 -15.77 6.08 -10.47
CA ASP A 120 -15.62 7.07 -11.52
C ASP A 120 -15.53 8.49 -10.97
N ALA A 121 -15.13 9.44 -11.85
CA ALA A 121 -14.92 10.82 -11.44
C ALA A 121 -16.22 11.52 -11.01
N VAL A 122 -17.37 11.15 -11.59
CA VAL A 122 -18.68 11.72 -11.27
C VAL A 122 -19.14 11.28 -9.89
N GLU A 123 -18.99 10.00 -9.59
CA GLU A 123 -19.29 9.45 -8.26
C GLU A 123 -18.39 10.07 -7.19
N LEU A 124 -17.11 10.18 -7.48
CA LEU A 124 -16.15 10.81 -6.55
C LEU A 124 -16.51 12.27 -6.27
N GLU A 125 -16.85 13.05 -7.30
CA GLU A 125 -17.25 14.46 -7.16
C GLU A 125 -18.50 14.60 -6.30
N GLU A 126 -19.52 13.80 -6.57
CA GLU A 126 -20.76 13.81 -5.79
C GLU A 126 -20.54 13.45 -4.33
N LYS A 127 -19.82 12.36 -4.07
CA LYS A 127 -19.49 11.91 -2.70
C LYS A 127 -18.63 12.92 -1.95
N TYR A 128 -17.69 13.55 -2.63
CA TYR A 128 -16.83 14.59 -2.06
C TYR A 128 -17.66 15.81 -1.67
N ARG A 129 -18.53 16.29 -2.57
CA ARG A 129 -19.45 17.40 -2.31
C ARG A 129 -20.38 17.12 -1.13
N LEU A 130 -21.00 15.95 -1.08
CA LEU A 130 -21.87 15.52 0.02
C LEU A 130 -21.13 15.43 1.35
N SER A 131 -19.93 14.85 1.35
CA SER A 131 -19.12 14.69 2.56
C SER A 131 -18.61 16.01 3.13
N THR A 132 -18.50 17.05 2.31
CA THR A 132 -18.10 18.40 2.72
C THR A 132 -19.29 19.34 2.92
N ALA A 133 -20.52 18.85 2.85
CA ALA A 133 -21.76 19.64 2.90
C ALA A 133 -21.77 20.79 1.87
N GLY A 134 -21.20 20.58 0.70
CA GLY A 134 -21.09 21.56 -0.38
C GLY A 134 -20.09 22.70 -0.13
N LYS A 135 -19.33 22.64 0.95
CA LYS A 135 -18.35 23.70 1.32
C LYS A 135 -17.04 23.60 0.56
N ARG A 136 -16.76 22.48 -0.06
CA ARG A 136 -15.53 22.24 -0.84
C ARG A 136 -15.89 21.55 -2.14
N GLU A 137 -15.26 21.98 -3.20
CA GLU A 137 -15.31 21.32 -4.50
C GLU A 137 -14.16 20.31 -4.61
N LEU A 138 -14.37 19.28 -5.42
CA LEU A 138 -13.31 18.35 -5.76
C LEU A 138 -12.21 19.11 -6.50
N PRO A 139 -10.93 18.93 -6.16
CA PRO A 139 -9.82 19.52 -6.90
C PRO A 139 -9.89 19.20 -8.38
N GLY A 140 -9.39 20.09 -9.23
CA GLY A 140 -9.26 19.86 -10.66
C GLY A 140 -8.42 18.61 -10.95
N ARG A 141 -8.60 18.04 -12.15
CA ARG A 141 -8.00 16.74 -12.51
C ARG A 141 -6.50 16.65 -12.22
N GLY A 142 -5.71 17.65 -12.58
CA GLY A 142 -4.26 17.64 -12.36
C GLY A 142 -3.87 17.69 -10.89
N GLU A 143 -4.60 18.46 -10.08
CA GLU A 143 -4.40 18.50 -8.63
C GLU A 143 -4.84 17.20 -7.97
N LEU A 144 -5.96 16.62 -8.41
CA LEU A 144 -6.45 15.33 -7.92
C LEU A 144 -5.47 14.20 -8.22
N GLU A 145 -4.91 14.14 -9.42
CA GLU A 145 -3.87 13.16 -9.79
C GLU A 145 -2.63 13.32 -8.92
N SER A 146 -2.24 14.56 -8.61
CA SER A 146 -1.12 14.83 -7.70
C SER A 146 -1.41 14.37 -6.28
N LEU A 147 -2.61 14.65 -5.76
CA LEU A 147 -3.02 14.22 -4.42
C LEU A 147 -3.06 12.70 -4.30
N VAL A 148 -3.58 11.99 -5.30
CA VAL A 148 -3.64 10.52 -5.32
C VAL A 148 -2.23 9.90 -5.33
N LYS A 149 -1.29 10.50 -6.06
CA LYS A 149 0.12 10.02 -6.09
C LYS A 149 0.86 10.20 -4.77
N THR A 150 0.39 11.09 -3.91
CA THR A 150 1.02 11.44 -2.62
C THR A 150 0.28 10.87 -1.41
N LEU A 151 -0.85 10.17 -1.62
CA LEU A 151 -1.57 9.38 -0.63
C LEU A 151 -0.90 8.03 -0.38
#